data_60a2823c015a8362c7ffa6f6a95633e0
#
_entry.id   60a2823c015a8362c7ffa6f6a95633e0
#
_cell.length_a   1.000
_cell.length_b   1.000
_cell.length_c   1.000
_cell.angle_alpha   90.00
_cell.angle_beta   90.00
_cell.angle_gamma   90.00
#
_symmetry.space_group_name_H-M   'P 1'
#
loop_
_entity.id
_entity.type
_entity.pdbx_description
1 polymer ?
#
loop_
_entity_poly.entity_id
_entity_poly.type
_entity_poly.pdbx_seq_one_letter_code
_entity_poly.pdbx_strand_id
1 'polypeptide(L)' 'ENKPLEEKNLNTVILLNPKNEEAVYNLALLKLGKSDFLESKKLVNNLLIFCENYCQKTEKLKIKIEESLKK' A
#
# COMPACT_ATOMS: atom_id res chain seq x y z
N GLU A 1 4.63 -16.80 -11.04
CA GLU A 1 4.50 -15.55 -10.31
C GLU A 1 4.27 -15.82 -8.83
N ASN A 2 4.93 -15.06 -7.98
CA ASN A 2 4.91 -15.28 -6.54
C ASN A 2 4.11 -14.21 -5.79
N LYS A 3 3.12 -13.61 -6.45
CA LYS A 3 2.35 -12.52 -5.82
C LYS A 3 1.63 -12.96 -4.54
N PRO A 4 0.99 -14.13 -4.47
CA PRO A 4 0.37 -14.55 -3.20
C PRO A 4 1.37 -14.73 -2.08
N LEU A 5 2.57 -15.26 -2.38
CA LEU A 5 3.61 -15.44 -1.39
C LEU A 5 4.20 -14.09 -0.98
N GLU A 6 4.39 -13.19 -1.95
CA GLU A 6 4.87 -11.86 -1.68
C GLU A 6 3.91 -11.09 -0.77
N GLU A 7 2.61 -11.19 -1.04
CA GLU A 7 1.61 -10.54 -0.22
C GLU A 7 1.62 -11.10 1.21
N LYS A 8 1.75 -12.41 1.34
CA LYS A 8 1.81 -13.05 2.65
C LYS A 8 3.03 -12.56 3.44
N ASN A 9 4.17 -12.46 2.77
CA ASN A 9 5.38 -11.96 3.41
C ASN A 9 5.24 -10.52 3.87
N LEU A 10 4.63 -9.68 3.04
CA LEU A 10 4.39 -8.28 3.39
C LEU A 10 3.42 -8.17 4.57
N ASN A 11 2.37 -8.98 4.59
CA ASN A 11 1.44 -9.00 5.70
C ASN A 11 2.14 -9.39 7.00
N THR A 12 3.05 -10.35 6.94
CA THR A 12 3.81 -10.78 8.11
C THR A 12 4.71 -9.65 8.61
N VAL A 13 5.39 -8.96 7.70
CA VAL A 13 6.25 -7.83 8.08
C VAL A 13 5.43 -6.73 8.74
N ILE A 14 4.25 -6.44 8.21
CA ILE A 14 3.38 -5.41 8.77
C ILE A 14 2.85 -5.80 10.14
N LEU A 15 2.55 -7.08 10.35
CA LEU A 15 2.14 -7.57 11.66
C LEU A 15 3.23 -7.37 12.70
N LEU A 16 4.48 -7.64 12.34
CA LEU A 16 5.61 -7.51 13.23
C LEU A 16 6.04 -6.06 13.43
N ASN A 17 5.85 -5.25 12.41
CA ASN A 17 6.24 -3.84 12.43
C ASN A 17 5.23 -3.01 11.63
N PRO A 18 4.09 -2.64 12.25
CA PRO A 18 3.02 -1.92 11.55
C PRO A 18 3.43 -0.57 10.97
N LYS A 19 4.55 -0.02 11.42
CA LYS A 19 5.03 1.28 10.94
C LYS A 19 6.14 1.15 9.91
N ASN A 20 6.31 -0.03 9.32
CA ASN A 20 7.29 -0.23 8.25
C ASN A 20 6.72 0.37 6.96
N GLU A 21 7.16 1.59 6.63
CA GLU A 21 6.65 2.33 5.47
C GLU A 21 6.82 1.56 4.16
N GLU A 22 8.00 0.97 3.98
CA GLU A 22 8.28 0.24 2.75
C GLU A 22 7.33 -0.94 2.57
N ALA A 23 7.10 -1.70 3.63
CA ALA A 23 6.20 -2.86 3.57
C ALA A 23 4.76 -2.44 3.26
N VAL A 24 4.27 -1.41 3.94
CA VAL A 24 2.91 -0.92 3.71
C VAL A 24 2.78 -0.37 2.29
N TYR A 25 3.77 0.39 1.84
CA TYR A 25 3.75 0.95 0.49
C TYR A 25 3.74 -0.15 -0.57
N ASN A 26 4.60 -1.16 -0.40
CA ASN A 26 4.67 -2.27 -1.36
C ASN A 26 3.38 -3.08 -1.38
N LEU A 27 2.76 -3.29 -0.20
CA LEU A 27 1.49 -3.99 -0.14
C LEU A 27 0.39 -3.18 -0.85
N ALA A 28 0.40 -1.86 -0.68
CA ALA A 28 -0.56 -1.00 -1.38
C ALA A 28 -0.40 -1.11 -2.90
N LEU A 29 0.84 -1.14 -3.39
CA LEU A 29 1.11 -1.34 -4.81
C LEU A 29 0.60 -2.69 -5.29
N LEU A 30 0.81 -3.72 -4.49
CA LEU A 30 0.37 -5.07 -4.83
C LEU A 30 -1.15 -5.12 -4.93
N LYS A 31 -1.85 -4.53 -3.97
CA LYS A 31 -3.32 -4.46 -4.00
C LYS A 31 -3.82 -3.69 -5.21
N LEU A 32 -3.15 -2.59 -5.54
CA LEU A 32 -3.49 -1.81 -6.74
C LEU A 32 -3.34 -2.66 -7.99
N GLY A 33 -2.27 -3.44 -8.08
CA GLY A 33 -2.06 -4.34 -9.21
C GLY A 33 -3.12 -5.41 -9.35
N LYS A 34 -3.75 -5.77 -8.24
CA LYS A 34 -4.88 -6.74 -8.24
C LYS A 34 -6.22 -6.06 -8.43
N SER A 35 -6.23 -4.77 -8.68
CA SER A 35 -7.45 -3.96 -8.80
C SER A 35 -8.26 -3.90 -7.49
N ASP A 36 -7.61 -4.18 -6.37
CA ASP A 36 -8.23 -4.06 -5.05
C ASP A 36 -8.02 -2.63 -4.55
N PHE A 37 -8.74 -1.71 -5.17
CA PHE A 37 -8.52 -0.28 -4.95
C PHE A 37 -8.90 0.17 -3.54
N LEU A 38 -9.93 -0.43 -2.97
CA LEU A 38 -10.37 -0.05 -1.62
C LEU A 38 -9.33 -0.41 -0.57
N GLU A 39 -8.75 -1.62 -0.64
CA GLU A 39 -7.70 -2.03 0.27
C GLU A 39 -6.44 -1.20 0.07
N SER A 40 -6.10 -0.96 -1.19
CA SER A 40 -4.94 -0.14 -1.51
C SER A 40 -5.10 1.27 -0.92
N LYS A 41 -6.30 1.84 -1.04
CA LYS A 41 -6.58 3.16 -0.49
C LYS A 41 -6.47 3.18 1.02
N LYS A 42 -6.97 2.14 1.69
CA LYS A 42 -6.85 2.04 3.15
C LYS A 42 -5.40 2.02 3.59
N LEU A 43 -4.57 1.24 2.90
CA LEU A 43 -3.15 1.15 3.21
C LEU A 43 -2.45 2.48 3.01
N VAL A 44 -2.77 3.17 1.92
CA VAL A 44 -2.18 4.46 1.61
C VAL A 44 -2.58 5.50 2.67
N ASN A 45 -3.86 5.55 3.02
CA ASN A 45 -4.34 6.49 4.04
C ASN A 45 -3.67 6.23 5.38
N ASN A 46 -3.52 4.96 5.75
CA ASN A 46 -2.84 4.59 6.98
C ASN A 46 -1.37 5.00 6.94
N LEU A 47 -0.72 4.76 5.82
CA LEU A 47 0.69 5.10 5.64
C LEU A 47 0.91 6.61 5.79
N LEU A 48 0.01 7.42 5.25
CA LEU A 48 0.12 8.88 5.33
C LEU A 48 0.06 9.39 6.78
N ILE A 49 -0.53 8.62 7.68
CA ILE A 49 -0.63 9.00 9.09
C ILE A 49 0.73 8.94 9.78
N PHE A 50 1.54 7.92 9.44
CA PHE A 50 2.82 7.72 10.13
C PHE A 50 4.05 7.85 9.24
N CYS A 51 3.88 8.20 7.98
CA CYS A 51 5.01 8.25 7.04
C CYS A 51 6.05 9.28 7.46
N GLU A 52 7.30 8.97 7.16
CA GLU A 52 8.41 9.88 7.37
C GLU A 52 9.18 10.10 6.07
N ASN A 53 9.48 9.00 5.38
CA ASN A 53 10.26 9.06 4.15
C ASN A 53 9.43 8.80 2.89
N TYR A 54 8.29 8.18 3.05
CA TYR A 54 7.45 7.77 1.92
C TYR A 54 6.25 8.68 1.67
N CYS A 55 6.17 9.81 2.38
CA CYS A 55 5.00 10.69 2.27
C CYS A 55 4.72 11.12 0.84
N GLN A 56 5.73 11.63 0.13
CA GLN A 56 5.55 12.10 -1.24
C GLN A 56 5.15 10.98 -2.19
N LYS A 57 5.84 9.84 -2.07
CA LYS A 57 5.50 8.67 -2.91
C LYS A 57 4.09 8.21 -2.65
N THR A 58 3.70 8.20 -1.38
CA THR A 58 2.39 7.73 -0.97
C THR A 58 1.29 8.67 -1.46
N GLU A 59 1.52 9.98 -1.42
CA GLU A 59 0.55 10.93 -1.95
C GLU A 59 0.32 10.75 -3.45
N LYS A 60 1.39 10.51 -4.20
CA LYS A 60 1.28 10.24 -5.63
C LYS A 60 0.49 8.96 -5.88
N LEU A 61 0.75 7.94 -5.08
CA LEU A 61 0.02 6.68 -5.19
C LEU A 61 -1.45 6.88 -4.86
N LYS A 62 -1.76 7.68 -3.85
CA LYS A 62 -3.13 7.98 -3.47
C LYS A 62 -3.90 8.62 -4.63
N ILE A 63 -3.28 9.59 -5.30
CA ILE A 63 -3.89 10.25 -6.45
C ILE A 63 -4.20 9.23 -7.55
N LYS A 64 -3.25 8.35 -7.82
CA LYS A 64 -3.41 7.31 -8.83
C LYS A 64 -4.58 6.37 -8.50
N ILE A 65 -4.69 5.99 -7.23
CA ILE A 65 -5.78 5.12 -6.77
C ILE A 65 -7.11 5.83 -6.93
N GLU A 66 -7.19 7.08 -6.53
CA GLU A 66 -8.41 7.87 -6.62
C GLU A 66 -8.86 8.06 -8.06
N GLU A 67 -7.91 8.27 -8.98
CA GLU A 67 -8.22 8.35 -10.39
C GLU A 67 -8.79 7.03 -10.91
N SER A 68 -8.26 5.91 -10.45
CA SER A 68 -8.77 4.60 -10.83
C SER A 68 -10.18 4.37 -10.31
N LEU A 69 -10.48 4.86 -9.12
CA LEU A 69 -11.82 4.71 -8.52
C LEU A 69 -12.87 5.57 -9.22
N LYS A 70 -12.45 6.63 -9.88
CA LYS A 70 -13.39 7.52 -10.60
C LYS A 70 -13.84 6.97 -11.94
N LYS A 71 -13.23 5.91 -12.44
CA LYS A 71 -13.59 5.31 -13.73
C LYS A 71 -14.75 4.30 -13.62
#